data_07870bc02171907dd31af25697f4f1ca
#
_entry.id   07870bc02171907dd31af25697f4f1ca
#
_cell.length_a   1.000
_cell.length_b   1.000
_cell.length_c   1.000
_cell.angle_alpha   90.00
_cell.angle_beta   90.00
_cell.angle_gamma   90.00
#
_symmetry.space_group_name_H-M   'P 1'
#
loop_
_entity.id
_entity.type
_entity.pdbx_description
1 polymer ?
#
loop_
_entity_poly.entity_id
_entity_poly.type
_entity_poly.pdbx_seq_one_letter_code
_entity_poly.pdbx_strand_id
1 'polypeptide(L)'
;GFVAQTTDLKKIIKSDTLRVATMYGSTSYFLYRDEMMGFDYEMVSNLANNLNVNLKINIAKNEEEMTQWLREDKVDIACYNFIETKTLKEHFQFVLPQSESYQVLVQNLSANSLSDVSELAGKSVYVKANSVFHQRLQAINDEIGGTINIVIAADSLSNEDLIEMVGEKKIDYTMAYHN
;
A
#
# COMPACT_ATOMS: atom_id res chain seq x y z
N GLY A 1 0.19 3.28 7.90
CA GLY A 1 0.47 4.64 8.39
C GLY A 1 -0.48 5.67 7.79
N PHE A 2 -0.66 6.81 8.45
CA PHE A 2 -1.43 7.94 7.93
C PHE A 2 -0.49 8.91 7.23
N VAL A 3 -0.94 9.47 6.12
CA VAL A 3 -0.27 10.56 5.43
C VAL A 3 -1.24 11.74 5.40
N ALA A 4 -0.83 12.86 5.98
CA ALA A 4 -1.58 14.11 5.95
C ALA A 4 -0.73 15.21 5.33
N GLN A 5 -1.33 16.06 4.53
CA GLN A 5 -0.80 17.37 4.21
C GLN A 5 -1.06 18.28 5.41
N THR A 6 -0.34 19.39 5.55
CA THR A 6 -0.57 20.37 6.64
C THR A 6 -2.00 20.94 6.51
N THR A 7 -2.98 20.11 6.81
CA THR A 7 -4.38 20.50 6.75
C THR A 7 -4.70 21.24 8.03
N ASP A 8 -5.20 22.44 7.90
CA ASP A 8 -5.65 23.18 9.06
C ASP A 8 -6.84 22.43 9.70
N LEU A 9 -6.65 21.90 10.91
CA LEU A 9 -7.70 21.24 11.69
C LEU A 9 -8.97 22.11 11.76
N LYS A 10 -8.80 23.43 11.80
CA LYS A 10 -9.92 24.38 11.75
C LYS A 10 -10.73 24.27 10.45
N LYS A 11 -10.10 23.92 9.33
CA LYS A 11 -10.78 23.73 8.04
C LYS A 11 -11.66 22.48 8.09
N ILE A 12 -11.16 21.37 8.65
CA ILE A 12 -11.92 20.13 8.86
C ILE A 12 -13.14 20.40 9.75
N ILE A 13 -12.92 21.04 10.91
CA ILE A 13 -14.01 21.36 11.83
C ILE A 13 -15.04 22.31 11.18
N LYS A 14 -14.58 23.32 10.43
CA LYS A 14 -15.46 24.27 9.74
C LYS A 14 -16.29 23.64 8.63
N SER A 15 -15.74 22.66 7.93
CA SER A 15 -16.43 21.93 6.86
C SER A 15 -17.31 20.80 7.40
N ASP A 16 -17.25 20.53 8.70
CA ASP A 16 -17.95 19.42 9.37
C ASP A 16 -17.68 18.06 8.71
N THR A 17 -16.52 17.90 8.07
CA THR A 17 -16.21 16.67 7.31
C THR A 17 -14.72 16.40 7.31
N LEU A 18 -14.35 15.17 7.69
CA LEU A 18 -13.02 14.58 7.50
C LEU A 18 -13.02 13.75 6.20
N ARG A 19 -12.27 14.20 5.19
CA ARG A 19 -12.15 13.53 3.89
C ARG A 19 -10.95 12.61 3.92
N VAL A 20 -11.16 11.32 3.76
CA VAL A 20 -10.11 10.29 3.83
C VAL A 20 -10.00 9.57 2.49
N ALA A 21 -8.77 9.39 1.99
CA ALA A 21 -8.47 8.47 0.92
C ALA A 21 -7.96 7.14 1.48
N THR A 22 -8.43 6.04 0.94
CA THR A 22 -7.95 4.68 1.23
C THR A 22 -8.08 3.80 -0.01
N MET A 23 -7.61 2.55 0.08
CA MET A 23 -7.83 1.53 -0.94
C MET A 23 -8.54 0.32 -0.32
N TYR A 24 -9.21 -0.46 -1.17
CA TYR A 24 -9.71 -1.77 -0.74
C TYR A 24 -8.54 -2.68 -0.35
N GLY A 25 -8.67 -3.36 0.76
CA GLY A 25 -7.69 -4.31 1.26
C GLY A 25 -8.22 -5.03 2.50
N SER A 26 -7.81 -6.28 2.69
CA SER A 26 -8.30 -7.15 3.77
C SER A 26 -8.09 -6.60 5.19
N THR A 27 -7.14 -5.70 5.36
CA THR A 27 -6.83 -5.08 6.65
C THR A 27 -7.20 -3.59 6.69
N SER A 28 -7.21 -2.91 5.55
CA SER A 28 -7.37 -1.45 5.49
C SER A 28 -8.83 -1.04 5.46
N TYR A 29 -9.57 -1.49 4.44
CA TYR A 29 -10.95 -1.14 4.21
C TYR A 29 -11.63 -2.20 3.35
N PHE A 30 -12.66 -2.83 3.86
CA PHE A 30 -13.44 -3.86 3.15
C PHE A 30 -14.90 -3.86 3.59
N LEU A 31 -15.78 -4.43 2.75
CA LEU A 31 -17.19 -4.65 3.07
C LEU A 31 -17.39 -6.08 3.58
N TYR A 32 -18.01 -6.21 4.73
CA TYR A 32 -18.46 -7.48 5.26
C TYR A 32 -19.91 -7.37 5.70
N ARG A 33 -20.82 -8.15 5.07
CA ARG A 33 -22.27 -8.14 5.32
C ARG A 33 -22.88 -6.72 5.26
N ASP A 34 -22.50 -5.97 4.25
CA ASP A 34 -22.89 -4.56 4.03
C ASP A 34 -22.41 -3.57 5.10
N GLU A 35 -21.55 -4.00 6.02
CA GLU A 35 -20.87 -3.11 6.97
C GLU A 35 -19.45 -2.82 6.53
N MET A 36 -19.04 -1.56 6.68
CA MET A 36 -17.68 -1.13 6.41
C MET A 36 -16.78 -1.51 7.56
N MET A 37 -15.71 -2.23 7.28
CA MET A 37 -14.77 -2.77 8.25
C MET A 37 -13.33 -2.55 7.81
N GLY A 38 -12.40 -2.73 8.73
CA GLY A 38 -10.96 -2.66 8.52
C GLY A 38 -10.28 -1.77 9.55
N PHE A 39 -9.04 -2.07 9.86
CA PHE A 39 -8.28 -1.34 10.88
C PHE A 39 -8.16 0.15 10.56
N ASP A 40 -7.84 0.48 9.31
CA ASP A 40 -7.71 1.87 8.88
C ASP A 40 -9.06 2.61 8.95
N TYR A 41 -10.16 1.92 8.56
CA TYR A 41 -11.51 2.48 8.66
C TYR A 41 -11.91 2.76 10.11
N GLU A 42 -11.70 1.82 11.02
CA GLU A 42 -12.03 2.01 12.43
C GLU A 42 -11.24 3.18 13.04
N MET A 43 -9.97 3.30 12.67
CA MET A 43 -9.10 4.36 13.17
C MET A 43 -9.56 5.75 12.71
N VAL A 44 -9.88 5.92 11.40
CA VAL A 44 -10.37 7.22 10.90
C VAL A 44 -11.80 7.52 11.36
N SER A 45 -12.63 6.49 11.57
CA SER A 45 -13.96 6.64 12.18
C SER A 45 -13.87 7.18 13.60
N ASN A 46 -12.97 6.61 14.41
CA ASN A 46 -12.71 7.09 15.76
C ASN A 46 -12.17 8.53 15.76
N LEU A 47 -11.29 8.87 14.81
CA LEU A 47 -10.79 10.23 14.66
C LEU A 47 -11.91 11.21 14.31
N ALA A 48 -12.76 10.89 13.33
CA ALA A 48 -13.89 11.73 12.95
C ALA A 48 -14.88 11.92 14.11
N ASN A 49 -15.18 10.85 14.85
CA ASN A 49 -16.02 10.91 16.06
C ASN A 49 -15.41 11.81 17.15
N ASN A 50 -14.10 11.69 17.40
CA ASN A 50 -13.41 12.53 18.39
C ASN A 50 -13.40 14.02 17.99
N LEU A 51 -13.33 14.30 16.69
CA LEU A 51 -13.41 15.66 16.16
C LEU A 51 -14.85 16.16 16.04
N ASN A 52 -15.83 15.29 16.26
CA ASN A 52 -17.26 15.56 16.08
C ASN A 52 -17.58 16.09 14.67
N VAL A 53 -17.05 15.42 13.65
CA VAL A 53 -17.26 15.71 12.22
C VAL A 53 -17.70 14.45 11.48
N ASN A 54 -18.32 14.66 10.31
CA ASN A 54 -18.70 13.56 9.43
C ASN A 54 -17.47 12.93 8.75
N LEU A 55 -17.48 11.62 8.56
CA LEU A 55 -16.44 10.88 7.81
C LEU A 55 -16.85 10.70 6.36
N LYS A 56 -15.98 11.08 5.44
CA LYS A 56 -16.12 10.81 3.99
C LYS A 56 -14.95 9.99 3.49
N ILE A 57 -15.23 8.74 3.12
CA ILE A 57 -14.23 7.82 2.52
C ILE A 57 -14.24 7.97 1.00
N ASN A 58 -13.04 8.08 0.42
CA ASN A 58 -12.79 8.09 -1.02
C ASN A 58 -11.86 6.92 -1.33
N ILE A 59 -12.29 6.02 -2.22
CA ILE A 59 -11.52 4.84 -2.59
C ILE A 59 -10.66 5.16 -3.79
N ALA A 60 -9.35 5.10 -3.61
CA ALA A 60 -8.37 5.30 -4.67
C ALA A 60 -8.02 3.97 -5.36
N LYS A 61 -7.58 4.05 -6.60
CA LYS A 61 -7.15 2.89 -7.39
C LYS A 61 -5.73 2.45 -7.04
N ASN A 62 -4.90 3.38 -6.60
CA ASN A 62 -3.50 3.16 -6.26
C ASN A 62 -2.96 4.27 -5.35
N GLU A 63 -1.74 4.10 -4.85
CA GLU A 63 -1.07 5.07 -3.98
C GLU A 63 -0.80 6.41 -4.66
N GLU A 64 -0.56 6.40 -5.97
CA GLU A 64 -0.33 7.63 -6.74
C GLU A 64 -1.58 8.52 -6.75
N GLU A 65 -2.75 7.93 -6.98
CA GLU A 65 -4.02 8.66 -6.95
C GLU A 65 -4.30 9.23 -5.54
N MET A 66 -4.03 8.48 -4.47
CA MET A 66 -4.18 8.98 -3.09
C MET A 66 -3.26 10.18 -2.82
N THR A 67 -1.99 10.08 -3.20
CA THR A 67 -1.03 11.18 -3.01
C THR A 67 -1.34 12.39 -3.87
N GLN A 68 -1.88 12.17 -5.07
CA GLN A 68 -2.39 13.24 -5.93
C GLN A 68 -3.57 13.95 -5.27
N TRP A 69 -4.55 13.22 -4.72
CA TRP A 69 -5.71 13.81 -4.04
C TRP A 69 -5.31 14.63 -2.81
N LEU A 70 -4.27 14.20 -2.08
CA LEU A 70 -3.70 14.99 -0.99
C LEU A 70 -3.08 16.31 -1.50
N ARG A 71 -2.28 16.26 -2.58
CA ARG A 71 -1.67 17.46 -3.17
C ARG A 71 -2.70 18.45 -3.69
N GLU A 72 -3.81 17.94 -4.22
CA GLU A 72 -4.89 18.74 -4.79
C GLU A 72 -5.94 19.19 -3.73
N ASP A 73 -5.69 18.90 -2.44
CA ASP A 73 -6.60 19.21 -1.33
C ASP A 73 -8.02 18.61 -1.51
N LYS A 74 -8.11 17.49 -2.22
CA LYS A 74 -9.36 16.73 -2.38
C LYS A 74 -9.68 15.87 -1.16
N VAL A 75 -8.66 15.46 -0.43
CA VAL A 75 -8.73 14.71 0.82
C VAL A 75 -7.82 15.33 1.87
N ASP A 76 -8.14 15.11 3.12
CA ASP A 76 -7.41 15.63 4.27
C ASP A 76 -6.35 14.65 4.76
N ILE A 77 -6.66 13.36 4.66
CA ILE A 77 -5.80 12.25 5.11
C ILE A 77 -5.84 11.14 4.06
N ALA A 78 -4.70 10.50 3.83
CA ALA A 78 -4.63 9.20 3.17
C ALA A 78 -4.27 8.13 4.20
N CYS A 79 -5.07 7.08 4.25
CA CYS A 79 -4.94 5.99 5.19
C CYS A 79 -4.68 4.69 4.42
N TYR A 80 -3.44 4.23 4.48
CA TYR A 80 -2.97 3.04 3.80
C TYR A 80 -1.60 2.65 4.36
N ASN A 81 -1.13 1.47 4.09
CA ASN A 81 0.20 1.02 4.51
C ASN A 81 1.31 1.60 3.62
N PHE A 82 1.49 2.92 3.69
CA PHE A 82 2.54 3.62 2.95
C PHE A 82 3.92 3.27 3.46
N ILE A 83 4.86 3.10 2.53
CA ILE A 83 6.28 3.17 2.87
C ILE A 83 6.71 4.63 2.88
N GLU A 84 7.37 5.01 3.96
CA GLU A 84 7.97 6.31 4.08
C GLU A 84 9.19 6.44 3.16
N THR A 85 8.98 6.89 1.92
CA THR A 85 10.07 7.25 1.02
C THR A 85 10.53 8.68 1.28
N LYS A 86 11.78 9.00 0.91
CA LYS A 86 12.31 10.36 1.00
C LYS A 86 11.41 11.36 0.27
N THR A 87 10.97 11.03 -0.93
CA THR A 87 10.10 11.86 -1.76
C THR A 87 8.74 12.12 -1.08
N LEU A 88 8.14 11.13 -0.45
CA LEU A 88 6.88 11.31 0.26
C LEU A 88 7.07 12.16 1.52
N LYS A 89 8.16 11.98 2.27
CA LYS A 89 8.48 12.80 3.46
C LYS A 89 8.74 14.27 3.14
N GLU A 90 9.21 14.60 1.95
CA GLU A 90 9.40 15.99 1.51
C GLU A 90 8.08 16.74 1.31
N HIS A 91 6.98 16.02 1.06
CA HIS A 91 5.68 16.61 0.72
C HIS A 91 4.59 16.35 1.73
N PHE A 92 4.71 15.30 2.53
CA PHE A 92 3.66 14.84 3.44
C PHE A 92 4.20 14.55 4.83
N GLN A 93 3.35 14.76 5.82
CA GLN A 93 3.64 14.37 7.19
C GLN A 93 3.03 12.99 7.46
N PHE A 94 3.87 12.07 7.93
CA PHE A 94 3.44 10.76 8.38
C PHE A 94 3.06 10.81 9.85
N VAL A 95 1.93 10.21 10.20
CA VAL A 95 1.41 10.13 11.56
C VAL A 95 1.17 8.66 11.89
N LEU A 96 1.86 8.18 12.87
CA LEU A 96 1.85 6.89 13.58
C LEU A 96 0.91 5.75 13.13
N PRO A 97 1.26 4.49 13.52
CA PRO A 97 2.52 4.03 14.07
C PRO A 97 3.46 3.55 12.97
N GLN A 98 4.74 3.79 13.13
CA GLN A 98 5.76 3.15 12.31
C GLN A 98 5.92 1.71 12.83
N SER A 99 5.31 0.75 12.16
CA SER A 99 5.77 -0.62 12.26
C SER A 99 6.94 -0.79 11.31
N GLU A 100 8.05 -1.33 11.77
CA GLU A 100 9.12 -1.76 10.87
C GLU A 100 8.56 -2.91 10.05
N SER A 101 8.35 -2.69 8.76
CA SER A 101 7.99 -3.75 7.82
C SER A 101 9.12 -3.94 6.81
N TYR A 102 9.43 -5.20 6.53
CA TYR A 102 10.44 -5.56 5.53
C TYR A 102 9.76 -6.01 4.26
N GLN A 103 10.34 -5.64 3.13
CA GLN A 103 9.93 -6.21 1.85
C GLN A 103 10.58 -7.60 1.72
N VAL A 104 9.75 -8.58 1.47
CA VAL A 104 10.17 -9.97 1.32
C VAL A 104 9.74 -10.54 -0.03
N LEU A 105 10.53 -11.47 -0.53
CA LEU A 105 10.14 -12.32 -1.63
C LEU A 105 9.17 -13.39 -1.12
N VAL A 106 8.03 -13.51 -1.74
CA VAL A 106 7.06 -14.58 -1.48
C VAL A 106 7.29 -15.68 -2.50
N GLN A 107 7.50 -16.90 -2.03
CA GLN A 107 7.71 -18.09 -2.82
C GLN A 107 7.03 -19.29 -2.17
N ASN A 108 6.78 -20.34 -2.94
CA ASN A 108 6.29 -21.59 -2.38
C ASN A 108 7.38 -22.28 -1.55
N LEU A 109 7.01 -22.85 -0.42
CA LEU A 109 7.93 -23.63 0.40
C LEU A 109 8.27 -24.93 -0.31
N SER A 110 9.50 -25.03 -0.78
CA SER A 110 10.01 -26.22 -1.49
C SER A 110 11.50 -26.43 -1.16
N ALA A 111 12.03 -27.58 -1.54
CA ALA A 111 13.45 -27.87 -1.38
C ALA A 111 14.39 -26.94 -2.18
N ASN A 112 13.83 -26.25 -3.19
CA ASN A 112 14.56 -25.31 -4.06
C ASN A 112 14.16 -23.86 -3.78
N SER A 113 13.72 -23.54 -2.56
CA SER A 113 13.42 -22.15 -2.16
C SER A 113 14.68 -21.30 -2.26
N LEU A 114 14.52 -20.09 -2.83
CA LEU A 114 15.62 -19.14 -2.95
C LEU A 114 15.99 -18.60 -1.57
N SER A 115 17.26 -18.46 -1.30
CA SER A 115 17.81 -17.96 -0.05
C SER A 115 18.59 -16.65 -0.22
N ASP A 116 18.97 -16.32 -1.45
CA ASP A 116 19.72 -15.11 -1.78
C ASP A 116 19.12 -14.39 -2.99
N VAL A 117 19.24 -13.08 -3.00
CA VAL A 117 18.70 -12.20 -4.04
C VAL A 117 19.31 -12.49 -5.42
N SER A 118 20.58 -12.89 -5.46
CA SER A 118 21.27 -13.24 -6.71
C SER A 118 20.65 -14.44 -7.44
N GLU A 119 19.95 -15.31 -6.71
CA GLU A 119 19.25 -16.47 -7.26
C GLU A 119 17.98 -16.09 -8.04
N LEU A 120 17.55 -14.82 -7.98
CA LEU A 120 16.48 -14.28 -8.81
C LEU A 120 16.85 -14.12 -10.28
N ALA A 121 18.11 -14.23 -10.63
CA ALA A 121 18.57 -14.20 -12.02
C ALA A 121 17.81 -15.21 -12.88
N GLY A 122 17.19 -14.74 -13.98
CA GLY A 122 16.37 -15.54 -14.88
C GLY A 122 14.99 -15.96 -14.34
N LYS A 123 14.60 -15.53 -13.14
CA LYS A 123 13.28 -15.83 -12.56
C LYS A 123 12.26 -14.76 -12.94
N SER A 124 10.99 -15.16 -13.01
CA SER A 124 9.86 -14.26 -13.21
C SER A 124 9.24 -13.86 -11.88
N VAL A 125 9.27 -12.57 -11.57
CA VAL A 125 8.68 -12.03 -10.34
C VAL A 125 7.53 -11.10 -10.71
N TYR A 126 6.35 -11.37 -10.17
CA TYR A 126 5.11 -10.65 -10.47
C TYR A 126 4.91 -9.52 -9.46
N VAL A 127 4.69 -8.32 -9.96
CA VAL A 127 4.43 -7.12 -9.13
C VAL A 127 3.45 -6.19 -9.83
N LYS A 128 2.80 -5.32 -9.07
CA LYS A 128 1.94 -4.28 -9.64
C LYS A 128 2.77 -3.15 -10.24
N ALA A 129 2.29 -2.58 -11.36
CA ALA A 129 2.92 -1.42 -11.98
C ALA A 129 3.04 -0.25 -10.98
N ASN A 130 4.16 0.47 -11.04
CA ASN A 130 4.44 1.66 -10.25
C ASN A 130 4.34 1.47 -8.71
N SER A 131 4.25 0.22 -8.25
CA SER A 131 4.28 -0.09 -6.82
C SER A 131 5.69 0.06 -6.24
N VAL A 132 5.77 0.16 -4.93
CA VAL A 132 7.06 0.16 -4.21
C VAL A 132 7.81 -1.15 -4.46
N PHE A 133 7.10 -2.26 -4.59
CA PHE A 133 7.69 -3.56 -4.94
C PHE A 133 8.30 -3.55 -6.35
N HIS A 134 7.63 -2.91 -7.31
CA HIS A 134 8.16 -2.76 -8.66
C HIS A 134 9.46 -1.94 -8.65
N GLN A 135 9.48 -0.80 -7.98
CA GLN A 135 10.67 0.05 -7.86
C GLN A 135 11.82 -0.67 -7.14
N ARG A 136 11.51 -1.39 -6.05
CA ARG A 136 12.52 -2.18 -5.33
C ARG A 136 13.09 -3.30 -6.18
N LEU A 137 12.23 -4.00 -6.91
CA LEU A 137 12.64 -5.10 -7.79
C LEU A 137 13.49 -4.60 -8.96
N GLN A 138 13.19 -3.40 -9.50
CA GLN A 138 14.04 -2.76 -10.51
C GLN A 138 15.44 -2.46 -9.94
N ALA A 139 15.51 -1.88 -8.74
CA ALA A 139 16.80 -1.60 -8.11
C ALA A 139 17.63 -2.88 -7.88
N ILE A 140 17.00 -3.95 -7.39
CA ILE A 140 17.62 -5.26 -7.24
C ILE A 140 18.09 -5.80 -8.59
N ASN A 141 17.26 -5.69 -9.61
CA ASN A 141 17.60 -6.16 -10.95
C ASN A 141 18.83 -5.45 -11.52
N ASP A 142 18.95 -4.15 -11.31
CA ASP A 142 20.11 -3.37 -11.72
C ASP A 142 21.37 -3.80 -10.95
N GLU A 143 21.25 -4.07 -9.64
CA GLU A 143 22.35 -4.54 -8.80
C GLU A 143 22.91 -5.91 -9.25
N ILE A 144 22.03 -6.82 -9.70
CA ILE A 144 22.44 -8.17 -10.12
C ILE A 144 22.68 -8.32 -11.63
N GLY A 145 22.66 -7.22 -12.39
CA GLY A 145 23.00 -7.19 -13.81
C GLY A 145 21.85 -7.37 -14.79
N GLY A 146 20.61 -7.05 -14.38
CA GLY A 146 19.47 -6.92 -15.29
C GLY A 146 18.86 -8.24 -15.77
N THR A 147 18.90 -9.29 -14.97
CA THR A 147 18.51 -10.64 -15.39
C THR A 147 17.17 -11.12 -14.83
N ILE A 148 16.52 -10.37 -13.93
CA ILE A 148 15.18 -10.69 -13.42
C ILE A 148 14.14 -10.38 -14.49
N ASN A 149 13.23 -11.31 -14.74
CA ASN A 149 12.06 -11.06 -15.57
C ASN A 149 10.94 -10.44 -14.71
N ILE A 150 10.86 -9.11 -14.70
CA ILE A 150 9.83 -8.37 -13.95
C ILE A 150 8.52 -8.42 -14.75
N VAL A 151 7.51 -9.08 -14.19
CA VAL A 151 6.19 -9.23 -14.83
C VAL A 151 5.19 -8.31 -14.13
N ILE A 152 4.60 -7.40 -14.91
CA ILE A 152 3.57 -6.52 -14.40
C ILE A 152 2.24 -7.25 -14.37
N ALA A 153 1.68 -7.38 -13.18
CA ALA A 153 0.38 -7.99 -12.96
C ALA A 153 -0.77 -7.09 -13.48
N ALA A 154 -1.89 -7.70 -13.82
CA ALA A 154 -3.09 -6.96 -14.23
C ALA A 154 -3.56 -6.01 -13.10
N ASP A 155 -4.11 -4.84 -13.48
CA ASP A 155 -4.58 -3.82 -12.53
C ASP A 155 -5.69 -4.33 -11.60
N SER A 156 -6.46 -5.33 -12.06
CA SER A 156 -7.53 -5.97 -11.29
C SER A 156 -7.05 -6.85 -10.15
N LEU A 157 -5.78 -7.25 -10.14
CA LEU A 157 -5.20 -8.09 -9.08
C LEU A 157 -4.64 -7.21 -7.95
N SER A 158 -4.93 -7.59 -6.71
CA SER A 158 -4.32 -7.03 -5.51
C SER A 158 -2.97 -7.70 -5.20
N ASN A 159 -2.23 -7.17 -4.23
CA ASN A 159 -1.02 -7.85 -3.75
C ASN A 159 -1.35 -9.18 -3.06
N GLU A 160 -2.49 -9.24 -2.36
CA GLU A 160 -3.01 -10.44 -1.72
C GLU A 160 -3.33 -11.52 -2.76
N ASP A 161 -3.93 -11.14 -3.89
CA ASP A 161 -4.20 -12.07 -5.00
C ASP A 161 -2.90 -12.67 -5.54
N LEU A 162 -1.83 -11.86 -5.66
CA LEU A 162 -0.52 -12.36 -6.09
C LEU A 162 0.09 -13.33 -5.08
N ILE A 163 -0.06 -13.08 -3.77
CA ILE A 163 0.39 -14.01 -2.72
C ILE A 163 -0.39 -15.33 -2.81
N GLU A 164 -1.71 -15.26 -2.99
CA GLU A 164 -2.56 -16.44 -3.16
C GLU A 164 -2.16 -17.24 -4.40
N MET A 165 -1.89 -16.55 -5.53
CA MET A 165 -1.42 -17.18 -6.76
C MET A 165 -0.07 -17.91 -6.58
N VAL A 166 0.84 -17.41 -5.74
CA VAL A 166 2.06 -18.13 -5.36
C VAL A 166 1.71 -19.38 -4.54
N GLY A 167 0.80 -19.26 -3.57
CA GLY A 167 0.33 -20.38 -2.77
C GLY A 167 -0.30 -21.49 -3.62
N GLU A 168 -1.07 -21.12 -4.62
CA GLU A 168 -1.70 -22.03 -5.59
C GLU A 168 -0.77 -22.52 -6.71
N LYS A 169 0.50 -22.08 -6.72
CA LYS A 169 1.51 -22.42 -7.74
C LYS A 169 1.15 -21.96 -9.17
N LYS A 170 0.33 -20.90 -9.27
CA LYS A 170 0.03 -20.24 -10.56
C LYS A 170 1.16 -19.33 -11.02
N ILE A 171 1.88 -18.74 -10.08
CA ILE A 171 3.10 -17.97 -10.28
C ILE A 171 4.14 -18.43 -9.26
N ASP A 172 5.43 -18.22 -9.56
CA ASP A 172 6.52 -18.70 -8.70
C ASP A 172 6.87 -17.70 -7.61
N TYR A 173 6.89 -16.40 -7.93
CA TYR A 173 7.39 -15.35 -7.05
C TYR A 173 6.56 -14.07 -7.13
N THR A 174 6.34 -13.46 -5.98
CA THR A 174 5.89 -12.07 -5.83
C THR A 174 6.60 -11.40 -4.67
N MET A 175 6.32 -10.14 -4.41
CA MET A 175 6.85 -9.39 -3.26
C MET A 175 5.71 -8.97 -2.33
N ALA A 176 6.00 -8.98 -1.04
CA ALA A 176 5.09 -8.54 0.01
C ALA A 176 5.83 -7.83 1.14
N TYR A 177 5.06 -7.28 2.08
CA TYR A 177 5.60 -6.87 3.37
C TYR A 177 5.56 -8.03 4.35
N HIS A 178 6.62 -8.16 5.12
CA HIS A 178 6.62 -8.98 6.32
C HIS A 178 6.17 -8.09 7.49
N ASN A 179 4.99 -8.34 7.99
CA ASN A 179 4.44 -7.68 9.18
C ASN A 179 4.70 -8.53 10.42
#